data_f4aaab68f4ab509bc53fc66a87a9d0ec
#
_entry.id   f4aaab68f4ab509bc53fc66a87a9d0ec
#
_cell.length_a   1.000
_cell.length_b   1.000
_cell.length_c   1.000
_cell.angle_alpha   90.00
_cell.angle_beta   90.00
_cell.angle_gamma   90.00
#
_symmetry.space_group_name_H-M   'P 1'
#
loop_
_entity.id
_entity.type
_entity.pdbx_description
1 polymer ?
#
loop_
_entity_poly.entity_id
_entity_poly.type
_entity_poly.pdbx_seq_one_letter_code
_entity_poly.pdbx_strand_id
1 'polypeptide(L)'
;MIRFAVVGTNWITKQFVDAAHETGKYKLTAIYSRSLEQAQAFANDYPVEHLFTSLDELAQSPDVDAVYIASPNSLHFPQTRLFLSHKKHVICEKPLASNLQEVEAAIALAKENNVVLFEAFKTASLPNFLLLKETLPKAGKLRKAFINYCQYSSRYQRYLDGENPNTFNPAFSNGSIMDIGFYCLASAVALWG
;
A
#
# COMPACT_ATOMS: atom_id res chain seq x y z
N MET A 1 17.75 -12.04 5.91
CA MET A 1 16.58 -11.98 5.00
C MET A 1 15.42 -11.48 5.82
N ILE A 2 14.71 -10.45 5.37
CA ILE A 2 13.55 -9.88 6.09
C ILE A 2 12.35 -10.79 5.84
N ARG A 3 11.71 -11.23 6.91
CA ARG A 3 10.51 -12.06 6.88
C ARG A 3 9.30 -11.14 6.83
N PHE A 4 8.48 -11.27 5.82
CA PHE A 4 7.31 -10.41 5.70
C PHE A 4 6.00 -11.18 5.57
N ALA A 5 4.93 -10.53 6.00
CA ALA A 5 3.57 -10.99 5.80
C ALA A 5 2.82 -10.07 4.83
N VAL A 6 1.74 -10.57 4.26
CA VAL A 6 0.81 -9.78 3.43
C VAL A 6 -0.59 -9.75 4.04
N VAL A 7 -1.22 -8.59 3.99
CA VAL A 7 -2.62 -8.34 4.37
C VAL A 7 -3.41 -7.99 3.12
N GLY A 8 -4.22 -8.95 2.67
CA GLY A 8 -4.93 -8.90 1.39
C GLY A 8 -4.28 -9.81 0.34
N THR A 9 -5.12 -10.40 -0.51
CA THR A 9 -4.74 -11.45 -1.48
C THR A 9 -5.12 -11.05 -2.91
N ASN A 10 -5.08 -9.75 -3.22
CA ASN A 10 -5.42 -9.23 -4.54
C ASN A 10 -4.21 -9.24 -5.50
N TRP A 11 -4.43 -8.82 -6.75
CA TRP A 11 -3.42 -8.82 -7.80
C TRP A 11 -2.19 -7.93 -7.48
N ILE A 12 -2.37 -6.79 -6.77
CA ILE A 12 -1.25 -5.92 -6.41
C ILE A 12 -0.36 -6.58 -5.36
N THR A 13 -0.96 -7.38 -4.47
CA THR A 13 -0.20 -8.18 -3.51
C THR A 13 0.69 -9.20 -4.21
N LYS A 14 0.19 -9.88 -5.26
CA LYS A 14 1.01 -10.79 -6.08
C LYS A 14 2.20 -10.07 -6.68
N GLN A 15 1.99 -8.92 -7.32
CA GLN A 15 3.08 -8.12 -7.88
C GLN A 15 4.12 -7.69 -6.85
N PHE A 16 3.68 -7.34 -5.64
CA PHE A 16 4.58 -6.98 -4.55
C PHE A 16 5.43 -8.17 -4.10
N VAL A 17 4.80 -9.33 -3.89
CA VAL A 17 5.49 -10.57 -3.48
C VAL A 17 6.51 -10.99 -4.52
N ASP A 18 6.15 -10.99 -5.80
CA ASP A 18 7.05 -11.34 -6.91
C ASP A 18 8.28 -10.43 -6.92
N ALA A 19 8.05 -9.11 -6.86
CA ALA A 19 9.14 -8.13 -6.83
C ALA A 19 10.02 -8.27 -5.58
N ALA A 20 9.43 -8.54 -4.42
CA ALA A 20 10.17 -8.75 -3.18
C ALA A 20 11.07 -10.00 -3.28
N HIS A 21 10.54 -11.10 -3.80
CA HIS A 21 11.30 -12.33 -3.99
C HIS A 21 12.43 -12.17 -5.02
N GLU A 22 12.20 -11.44 -6.10
CA GLU A 22 13.19 -11.18 -7.15
C GLU A 22 14.45 -10.49 -6.60
N THR A 23 14.33 -9.70 -5.53
CA THR A 23 15.48 -9.07 -4.87
C THR A 23 16.37 -10.06 -4.12
N GLY A 24 15.88 -11.24 -3.77
CA GLY A 24 16.57 -12.22 -2.93
C GLY A 24 16.77 -11.81 -1.46
N LYS A 25 16.20 -10.68 -1.03
CA LYS A 25 16.39 -10.10 0.31
C LYS A 25 15.22 -10.33 1.25
N TYR A 26 14.06 -10.71 0.72
CA TYR A 26 12.80 -10.84 1.44
C TYR A 26 12.23 -12.24 1.30
N LYS A 27 11.60 -12.74 2.37
CA LYS A 27 10.90 -14.02 2.39
C LYS A 27 9.46 -13.81 2.85
N LEU A 28 8.47 -14.19 2.04
CA LEU A 28 7.09 -14.28 2.50
C LEU A 28 6.97 -15.44 3.48
N THR A 29 6.54 -15.16 4.72
CA THR A 29 6.37 -16.17 5.77
C THR A 29 4.93 -16.35 6.20
N ALA A 30 4.10 -15.33 5.98
CA ALA A 30 2.71 -15.38 6.41
C ALA A 30 1.76 -14.65 5.45
N ILE A 31 0.53 -15.15 5.37
CA ILE A 31 -0.57 -14.54 4.62
C ILE A 31 -1.74 -14.33 5.57
N TYR A 32 -2.31 -13.12 5.57
CA TYR A 32 -3.59 -12.85 6.20
C TYR A 32 -4.70 -12.67 5.16
N SER A 33 -5.80 -13.34 5.39
CA SER A 33 -7.08 -13.06 4.72
C SER A 33 -8.23 -13.24 5.72
N ARG A 34 -9.36 -12.56 5.48
CA ARG A 34 -10.59 -12.75 6.26
C ARG A 34 -11.18 -14.17 6.13
N SER A 35 -10.79 -14.89 5.09
CA SER A 35 -11.18 -16.25 4.81
C SER A 35 -9.91 -17.12 4.69
N LEU A 36 -9.88 -18.23 5.43
CA LEU A 36 -8.80 -19.21 5.34
C LEU A 36 -8.70 -19.79 3.92
N GLU A 37 -9.82 -20.01 3.26
CA GLU A 37 -9.88 -20.50 1.88
C GLU A 37 -9.15 -19.55 0.91
N GLN A 38 -9.39 -18.23 1.05
CA GLN A 38 -8.68 -17.22 0.24
C GLN A 38 -7.19 -17.17 0.55
N ALA A 39 -6.81 -17.33 1.82
CA ALA A 39 -5.40 -17.40 2.19
C ALA A 39 -4.72 -18.63 1.59
N GLN A 40 -5.37 -19.80 1.64
CA GLN A 40 -4.88 -21.03 1.02
C GLN A 40 -4.79 -20.92 -0.51
N ALA A 41 -5.79 -20.33 -1.17
CA ALA A 41 -5.76 -20.11 -2.62
C ALA A 41 -4.57 -19.25 -3.02
N PHE A 42 -4.25 -18.22 -2.25
CA PHE A 42 -3.06 -17.38 -2.50
C PHE A 42 -1.76 -18.16 -2.21
N ALA A 43 -1.73 -18.96 -1.17
CA ALA A 43 -0.58 -19.80 -0.79
C ALA A 43 -0.23 -20.87 -1.83
N ASN A 44 -1.13 -21.24 -2.73
CA ASN A 44 -0.83 -22.18 -3.82
C ASN A 44 0.26 -21.60 -4.77
N ASP A 45 0.26 -20.29 -4.96
CA ASP A 45 1.29 -19.62 -5.78
C ASP A 45 2.54 -19.27 -4.94
N TYR A 46 2.38 -19.08 -3.64
CA TYR A 46 3.41 -18.61 -2.72
C TYR A 46 3.43 -19.47 -1.46
N PRO A 47 4.17 -20.58 -1.44
CA PRO A 47 4.28 -21.46 -0.26
C PRO A 47 4.78 -20.68 0.95
N VAL A 48 4.00 -20.68 2.03
CA VAL A 48 4.30 -19.97 3.27
C VAL A 48 4.15 -20.89 4.48
N GLU A 49 4.73 -20.49 5.59
CA GLU A 49 4.71 -21.26 6.84
C GLU A 49 3.40 -21.06 7.61
N HIS A 50 2.79 -19.85 7.49
CA HIS A 50 1.66 -19.46 8.32
C HIS A 50 0.53 -18.81 7.53
N LEU A 51 -0.71 -19.22 7.83
CA LEU A 51 -1.95 -18.58 7.35
C LEU A 51 -2.73 -18.05 8.54
N PHE A 52 -3.09 -16.76 8.49
CA PHE A 52 -3.82 -16.09 9.55
C PHE A 52 -5.19 -15.59 9.08
N THR A 53 -6.18 -15.69 9.95
CA THR A 53 -7.50 -15.05 9.81
C THR A 53 -7.74 -14.00 10.90
N SER A 54 -6.82 -13.88 11.86
CA SER A 54 -6.78 -12.84 12.89
C SER A 54 -5.58 -11.92 12.66
N LEU A 55 -5.84 -10.61 12.58
CA LEU A 55 -4.78 -9.60 12.48
C LEU A 55 -3.96 -9.50 13.77
N ASP A 56 -4.58 -9.71 14.93
CA ASP A 56 -3.91 -9.67 16.23
C ASP A 56 -2.92 -10.84 16.38
N GLU A 57 -3.32 -12.04 15.94
CA GLU A 57 -2.42 -13.20 15.93
C GLU A 57 -1.23 -12.95 14.98
N LEU A 58 -1.49 -12.43 13.77
CA LEU A 58 -0.42 -12.07 12.85
C LEU A 58 0.53 -11.02 13.44
N ALA A 59 -0.01 -9.98 14.10
CA ALA A 59 0.78 -8.91 14.68
C ALA A 59 1.71 -9.43 15.81
N GLN A 60 1.28 -10.46 16.55
CA GLN A 60 2.05 -11.09 17.61
C GLN A 60 3.05 -12.15 17.12
N SER A 61 2.96 -12.56 15.86
CA SER A 61 3.83 -13.63 15.32
C SER A 61 5.31 -13.25 15.39
N PRO A 62 6.17 -14.10 15.97
CA PRO A 62 7.61 -13.88 16.00
C PRO A 62 8.30 -14.13 14.64
N ASP A 63 7.58 -14.74 13.68
CA ASP A 63 8.10 -15.12 12.36
C ASP A 63 7.87 -14.05 11.29
N VAL A 64 7.43 -12.86 11.71
CA VAL A 64 7.15 -11.72 10.84
C VAL A 64 7.90 -10.49 11.34
N ASP A 65 8.73 -9.91 10.49
CA ASP A 65 9.48 -8.67 10.76
C ASP A 65 8.75 -7.45 10.16
N ALA A 66 8.11 -7.63 9.01
CA ALA A 66 7.44 -6.57 8.25
C ALA A 66 6.10 -7.03 7.70
N VAL A 67 5.20 -6.08 7.45
CA VAL A 67 3.87 -6.35 6.89
C VAL A 67 3.60 -5.44 5.69
N TYR A 68 3.17 -6.04 4.58
CA TYR A 68 2.63 -5.31 3.44
C TYR A 68 1.10 -5.30 3.51
N ILE A 69 0.51 -4.11 3.53
CA ILE A 69 -0.93 -3.89 3.65
C ILE A 69 -1.50 -3.45 2.30
N ALA A 70 -2.43 -4.23 1.76
CA ALA A 70 -3.14 -3.99 0.50
C ALA A 70 -4.65 -4.27 0.64
N SER A 71 -5.22 -3.85 1.73
CA SER A 71 -6.65 -3.89 2.06
C SER A 71 -7.40 -2.68 1.45
N PRO A 72 -8.72 -2.53 1.62
CA PRO A 72 -9.42 -1.29 1.30
C PRO A 72 -8.87 -0.09 2.09
N ASN A 73 -8.84 1.10 1.46
CA ASN A 73 -8.18 2.30 2.01
C ASN A 73 -8.59 2.64 3.45
N SER A 74 -9.88 2.53 3.79
CA SER A 74 -10.38 2.80 5.15
C SER A 74 -9.80 1.87 6.22
N LEU A 75 -9.19 0.75 5.84
CA LEU A 75 -8.55 -0.20 6.74
C LEU A 75 -7.04 0.02 6.86
N HIS A 76 -6.45 0.87 6.02
CA HIS A 76 -5.01 1.09 6.02
C HIS A 76 -4.50 1.59 7.37
N PHE A 77 -5.09 2.68 7.89
CA PHE A 77 -4.63 3.24 9.17
C PHE A 77 -4.85 2.31 10.38
N PRO A 78 -6.05 1.74 10.64
CA PRO A 78 -6.22 0.84 11.77
C PRO A 78 -5.30 -0.38 11.72
N GLN A 79 -5.04 -0.95 10.55
CA GLN A 79 -4.12 -2.07 10.39
C GLN A 79 -2.66 -1.63 10.55
N THR A 80 -2.27 -0.51 9.95
CA THR A 80 -0.94 0.09 10.13
C THR A 80 -0.65 0.35 11.61
N ARG A 81 -1.60 0.96 12.32
CA ARG A 81 -1.49 1.21 13.75
C ARG A 81 -1.26 -0.07 14.56
N LEU A 82 -2.03 -1.12 14.26
CA LEU A 82 -1.89 -2.42 14.93
C LEU A 82 -0.48 -2.96 14.78
N PHE A 83 0.03 -3.06 13.56
CA PHE A 83 1.36 -3.65 13.30
C PHE A 83 2.50 -2.80 13.84
N LEU A 84 2.43 -1.47 13.72
CA LEU A 84 3.43 -0.58 14.30
C LEU A 84 3.48 -0.71 15.83
N SER A 85 2.33 -0.84 16.51
CA SER A 85 2.26 -1.04 17.96
C SER A 85 2.89 -2.37 18.40
N HIS A 86 2.92 -3.37 17.52
CA HIS A 86 3.59 -4.65 17.75
C HIS A 86 5.02 -4.68 17.20
N LYS A 87 5.60 -3.48 16.95
CA LYS A 87 7.00 -3.31 16.49
C LYS A 87 7.29 -4.01 15.16
N LYS A 88 6.29 -4.12 14.28
CA LYS A 88 6.48 -4.59 12.91
C LYS A 88 6.73 -3.40 11.99
N HIS A 89 7.67 -3.54 11.06
CA HIS A 89 7.79 -2.61 9.94
C HIS A 89 6.55 -2.69 9.04
N VAL A 90 6.11 -1.58 8.49
CA VAL A 90 4.92 -1.54 7.64
C VAL A 90 5.21 -0.90 6.30
N ILE A 91 4.80 -1.58 5.24
CA ILE A 91 4.60 -1.01 3.91
C ILE A 91 3.10 -1.04 3.65
N CYS A 92 2.49 0.13 3.49
CA CYS A 92 1.06 0.23 3.23
C CYS A 92 0.79 0.77 1.83
N GLU A 93 -0.17 0.17 1.12
CA GLU A 93 -0.63 0.71 -0.15
C GLU A 93 -1.14 2.15 0.00
N LYS A 94 -1.05 2.85 -1.11
CA LYS A 94 -1.57 4.23 -1.20
C LYS A 94 -3.12 4.23 -1.26
N PRO A 95 -3.75 5.26 -0.74
CA PRO A 95 -3.24 6.26 0.19
C PRO A 95 -3.00 5.65 1.57
N LEU A 96 -1.97 6.09 2.27
CA LEU A 96 -1.55 5.55 3.58
C LEU A 96 -2.67 5.56 4.62
N ALA A 97 -3.51 6.60 4.57
CA ALA A 97 -4.63 6.79 5.49
C ALA A 97 -5.73 7.66 4.86
N SER A 98 -6.84 7.84 5.57
CA SER A 98 -8.00 8.58 5.08
C SER A 98 -7.91 10.09 5.30
N ASN A 99 -7.04 10.55 6.21
CA ASN A 99 -6.90 11.95 6.58
C ASN A 99 -5.53 12.23 7.23
N LEU A 100 -5.21 13.52 7.41
CA LEU A 100 -3.92 13.97 7.94
C LEU A 100 -3.66 13.47 9.37
N GLN A 101 -4.66 13.49 10.24
CA GLN A 101 -4.52 13.08 11.63
C GLN A 101 -4.08 11.61 11.74
N GLU A 102 -4.64 10.75 10.90
CA GLU A 102 -4.25 9.34 10.82
C GLU A 102 -2.80 9.18 10.32
N VAL A 103 -2.39 9.96 9.32
CA VAL A 103 -1.00 9.94 8.81
C VAL A 103 -0.01 10.37 9.89
N GLU A 104 -0.29 11.49 10.57
CA GLU A 104 0.56 12.00 11.65
C GLU A 104 0.67 11.00 12.81
N ALA A 105 -0.45 10.39 13.20
CA ALA A 105 -0.47 9.36 14.24
C ALA A 105 0.33 8.11 13.84
N ALA A 106 0.24 7.67 12.59
CA ALA A 106 1.03 6.53 12.10
C ALA A 106 2.53 6.84 12.09
N ILE A 107 2.93 8.04 11.64
CA ILE A 107 4.33 8.47 11.65
C ILE A 107 4.88 8.58 13.07
N ALA A 108 4.12 9.15 13.99
CA ALA A 108 4.51 9.26 15.40
C ALA A 108 4.73 7.87 16.02
N LEU A 109 3.79 6.96 15.80
CA LEU A 109 3.86 5.60 16.33
C LEU A 109 5.03 4.80 15.75
N ALA A 110 5.33 4.95 14.46
CA ALA A 110 6.49 4.33 13.84
C ALA A 110 7.81 4.80 14.49
N LYS A 111 7.92 6.10 14.73
CA LYS A 111 9.08 6.69 15.44
C LYS A 111 9.20 6.19 16.88
N GLU A 112 8.09 6.18 17.63
CA GLU A 112 8.02 5.71 19.00
C GLU A 112 8.50 4.27 19.15
N ASN A 113 8.08 3.40 18.25
CA ASN A 113 8.43 1.97 18.25
C ASN A 113 9.73 1.65 17.50
N ASN A 114 10.40 2.66 16.93
CA ASN A 114 11.65 2.51 16.16
C ASN A 114 11.50 1.51 15.00
N VAL A 115 10.40 1.61 14.26
CA VAL A 115 10.11 0.80 13.07
C VAL A 115 9.90 1.67 11.83
N VAL A 116 10.05 1.06 10.66
CA VAL A 116 9.86 1.74 9.38
C VAL A 116 8.39 1.72 9.01
N LEU A 117 7.87 2.88 8.61
CA LEU A 117 6.61 3.03 7.91
C LEU A 117 6.87 3.55 6.50
N PHE A 118 6.35 2.87 5.51
CA PHE A 118 6.51 3.21 4.09
C PHE A 118 5.16 3.21 3.37
N GLU A 119 4.87 4.28 2.64
CA GLU A 119 3.72 4.32 1.72
C GLU A 119 4.14 3.81 0.34
N ALA A 120 3.40 2.86 -0.22
CA ALA A 120 3.72 2.21 -1.49
C ALA A 120 3.42 3.10 -2.71
N PHE A 121 3.97 4.30 -2.75
CA PHE A 121 3.93 5.19 -3.91
C PHE A 121 5.03 4.82 -4.90
N LYS A 122 4.80 3.75 -5.65
CA LYS A 122 5.76 3.18 -6.61
C LYS A 122 6.31 4.20 -7.61
N THR A 123 5.49 5.17 -8.04
CA THR A 123 5.87 6.16 -9.06
C THR A 123 7.14 6.91 -8.69
N ALA A 124 7.32 7.26 -7.40
CA ALA A 124 8.50 7.99 -6.94
C ALA A 124 9.83 7.22 -7.12
N SER A 125 9.77 5.91 -7.31
CA SER A 125 10.93 5.03 -7.48
C SER A 125 11.13 4.57 -8.94
N LEU A 126 10.24 4.97 -9.86
CA LEU A 126 10.40 4.60 -11.28
C LEU A 126 11.59 5.31 -11.90
N PRO A 127 12.42 4.62 -12.73
CA PRO A 127 13.60 5.21 -13.36
C PRO A 127 13.31 6.52 -14.12
N ASN A 128 12.20 6.56 -14.86
CA ASN A 128 11.80 7.77 -15.61
C ASN A 128 11.37 8.90 -14.67
N PHE A 129 10.78 8.62 -13.52
CA PHE A 129 10.41 9.64 -12.55
C PHE A 129 11.65 10.20 -11.85
N LEU A 130 12.61 9.35 -11.52
CA LEU A 130 13.90 9.77 -10.96
C LEU A 130 14.67 10.65 -11.95
N LEU A 131 14.73 10.26 -13.22
CA LEU A 131 15.32 11.06 -14.28
C LEU A 131 14.62 12.41 -14.46
N LEU A 132 13.29 12.43 -14.42
CA LEU A 132 12.51 13.67 -14.45
C LEU A 132 12.89 14.59 -13.29
N LYS A 133 12.95 14.06 -12.07
CA LYS A 133 13.32 14.81 -10.86
C LYS A 133 14.71 15.40 -10.97
N GLU A 134 15.67 14.65 -11.50
CA GLU A 134 17.04 15.13 -11.73
C GLU A 134 17.14 16.21 -12.81
N THR A 135 16.36 16.07 -13.88
CA THR A 135 16.45 16.99 -15.04
C THR A 135 15.56 18.21 -14.92
N LEU A 136 14.54 18.17 -14.08
CA LEU A 136 13.57 19.27 -13.90
C LEU A 136 14.21 20.64 -13.63
N PRO A 137 15.27 20.79 -12.83
CA PRO A 137 15.96 22.07 -12.63
C PRO A 137 16.51 22.69 -13.92
N LYS A 138 16.83 21.87 -14.93
CA LYS A 138 17.35 22.35 -16.23
C LYS A 138 16.28 23.07 -17.07
N ALA A 139 14.99 22.85 -16.76
CA ALA A 139 13.88 23.56 -17.40
C ALA A 139 13.72 25.01 -16.93
N GLY A 140 14.51 25.43 -15.96
CA GLY A 140 14.44 26.78 -15.38
C GLY A 140 13.32 26.93 -14.34
N LYS A 141 12.88 28.19 -14.12
CA LYS A 141 11.88 28.46 -13.08
C LYS A 141 10.51 27.91 -13.47
N LEU A 142 9.99 26.98 -12.68
CA LEU A 142 8.63 26.49 -12.85
C LEU A 142 7.61 27.63 -12.76
N ARG A 143 6.72 27.71 -13.73
CA ARG A 143 5.63 28.70 -13.79
C ARG A 143 4.26 28.04 -13.67
N LYS A 144 4.10 26.85 -14.25
CA LYS A 144 2.86 26.11 -14.28
C LYS A 144 3.15 24.63 -14.55
N ALA A 145 2.39 23.75 -13.92
CA ALA A 145 2.40 22.33 -14.20
C ALA A 145 0.97 21.85 -14.43
N PHE A 146 0.82 20.90 -15.35
CA PHE A 146 -0.43 20.16 -15.56
C PHE A 146 -0.11 18.68 -15.35
N ILE A 147 -0.71 18.11 -14.32
CA ILE A 147 -0.58 16.69 -14.03
C ILE A 147 -1.97 16.07 -14.15
N ASN A 148 -2.10 15.06 -14.96
CA ASN A 148 -3.36 14.36 -15.15
C ASN A 148 -3.16 12.85 -15.17
N TYR A 149 -4.16 12.14 -14.68
CA TYR A 149 -4.24 10.69 -14.76
C TYR A 149 -5.69 10.32 -15.12
N CYS A 150 -5.90 9.99 -16.38
CA CYS A 150 -7.21 9.65 -16.92
C CYS A 150 -7.22 8.16 -17.25
N GLN A 151 -8.07 7.41 -16.56
CA GLN A 151 -8.24 5.97 -16.77
C GLN A 151 -9.72 5.60 -16.74
N TYR A 152 -10.18 4.84 -17.74
CA TYR A 152 -11.46 4.20 -17.67
C TYR A 152 -11.39 3.06 -16.63
N SER A 153 -12.25 3.15 -15.61
CA SER A 153 -12.24 2.15 -14.55
C SER A 153 -12.81 0.82 -15.03
N SER A 154 -12.09 -0.27 -14.83
CA SER A 154 -12.61 -1.63 -15.08
C SER A 154 -13.83 -1.99 -14.23
N ARG A 155 -14.13 -1.20 -13.20
CA ARG A 155 -15.28 -1.39 -12.30
C ARG A 155 -16.46 -0.48 -12.65
N TYR A 156 -16.31 0.37 -13.67
CA TYR A 156 -17.33 1.36 -14.00
C TYR A 156 -18.64 0.70 -14.50
N GLN A 157 -18.55 -0.38 -15.28
CA GLN A 157 -19.74 -1.10 -15.69
C GLN A 157 -20.54 -1.64 -14.50
N ARG A 158 -19.86 -2.24 -13.51
CA ARG A 158 -20.51 -2.72 -12.29
C ARG A 158 -21.23 -1.61 -11.51
N TYR A 159 -20.66 -0.40 -11.53
CA TYR A 159 -21.30 0.78 -10.96
C TYR A 159 -22.58 1.17 -11.73
N LEU A 160 -22.54 1.15 -13.07
CA LEU A 160 -23.71 1.41 -13.91
C LEU A 160 -24.81 0.35 -13.71
N ASP A 161 -24.43 -0.88 -13.45
CA ASP A 161 -25.34 -1.99 -13.17
C ASP A 161 -25.96 -1.93 -11.75
N GLY A 162 -25.67 -0.87 -10.99
CA GLY A 162 -26.21 -0.64 -9.65
C GLY A 162 -25.42 -1.31 -8.53
N GLU A 163 -24.28 -1.95 -8.82
CA GLU A 163 -23.36 -2.39 -7.77
C GLU A 163 -22.66 -1.17 -7.12
N ASN A 164 -22.18 -1.38 -5.90
CA ASN A 164 -21.44 -0.34 -5.16
C ASN A 164 -19.98 -0.79 -4.95
N PRO A 165 -19.13 -0.81 -5.99
CA PRO A 165 -17.75 -1.26 -5.87
C PRO A 165 -16.96 -0.32 -4.96
N ASN A 166 -16.09 -0.89 -4.12
CA ASN A 166 -15.30 -0.16 -3.12
C ASN A 166 -14.58 1.08 -3.69
N THR A 167 -14.11 1.00 -4.94
CA THR A 167 -13.39 2.09 -5.63
C THR A 167 -14.21 3.39 -5.73
N PHE A 168 -15.54 3.29 -5.79
CA PHE A 168 -16.44 4.44 -5.90
C PHE A 168 -17.18 4.74 -4.59
N ASN A 169 -16.97 3.93 -3.55
CA ASN A 169 -17.71 4.06 -2.30
C ASN A 169 -16.90 4.89 -1.26
N PRO A 170 -17.40 6.08 -0.88
CA PRO A 170 -16.73 6.94 0.11
C PRO A 170 -16.54 6.29 1.49
N ALA A 171 -17.38 5.31 1.86
CA ALA A 171 -17.25 4.57 3.12
C ALA A 171 -15.92 3.79 3.22
N PHE A 172 -15.29 3.50 2.08
CA PHE A 172 -13.97 2.88 2.02
C PHE A 172 -12.83 3.90 1.82
N SER A 173 -13.09 5.20 2.07
CA SER A 173 -12.11 6.28 1.82
C SER A 173 -11.60 6.26 0.38
N ASN A 174 -12.51 6.04 -0.56
CA ASN A 174 -12.25 5.95 -1.99
C ASN A 174 -12.94 7.09 -2.77
N GLY A 175 -12.78 7.07 -4.06
CA GLY A 175 -13.23 8.07 -5.00
C GLY A 175 -12.08 8.52 -5.89
N SER A 176 -12.37 9.30 -6.92
CA SER A 176 -11.38 9.66 -7.94
C SER A 176 -10.15 10.39 -7.38
N ILE A 177 -10.31 11.23 -6.34
CA ILE A 177 -9.18 11.93 -5.72
C ILE A 177 -8.32 10.96 -4.92
N MET A 178 -8.93 10.13 -4.08
CA MET A 178 -8.21 9.20 -3.20
C MET A 178 -7.56 8.05 -3.97
N ASP A 179 -8.15 7.62 -5.08
CA ASP A 179 -7.58 6.52 -5.88
C ASP A 179 -6.55 7.02 -6.90
N ILE A 180 -6.97 7.70 -7.96
CA ILE A 180 -6.08 8.11 -9.06
C ILE A 180 -5.56 9.54 -8.92
N GLY A 181 -6.33 10.44 -8.30
CA GLY A 181 -5.88 11.79 -7.98
C GLY A 181 -4.69 11.82 -7.03
N PHE A 182 -4.56 10.81 -6.17
CA PHE A 182 -3.39 10.61 -5.32
C PHE A 182 -2.09 10.66 -6.13
N TYR A 183 -2.03 9.97 -7.28
CA TYR A 183 -0.81 9.95 -8.11
C TYR A 183 -0.43 11.33 -8.63
N CYS A 184 -1.41 12.17 -8.97
CA CYS A 184 -1.16 13.53 -9.42
C CYS A 184 -0.62 14.40 -8.30
N LEU A 185 -1.26 14.35 -7.13
CA LEU A 185 -0.86 15.12 -5.95
C LEU A 185 0.49 14.67 -5.40
N ALA A 186 0.68 13.37 -5.21
CA ALA A 186 1.92 12.80 -4.71
C ALA A 186 3.10 13.07 -5.66
N SER A 187 2.86 13.04 -6.98
CA SER A 187 3.89 13.40 -7.96
C SER A 187 4.27 14.88 -7.85
N ALA A 188 3.29 15.78 -7.67
CA ALA A 188 3.57 17.20 -7.48
C ALA A 188 4.41 17.44 -6.22
N VAL A 189 4.04 16.84 -5.10
CA VAL A 189 4.79 16.94 -3.84
C VAL A 189 6.20 16.35 -3.98
N ALA A 190 6.34 15.21 -4.63
CA ALA A 190 7.64 14.57 -4.81
C ALA A 190 8.61 15.35 -5.71
N LEU A 191 8.07 16.18 -6.63
CA LEU A 191 8.88 16.98 -7.56
C LEU A 191 9.18 18.37 -7.04
N TRP A 192 8.28 18.98 -6.27
CA TRP A 192 8.37 20.40 -5.91
C TRP A 192 8.22 20.70 -4.41
N GLY A 193 8.00 19.72 -3.56
CA GLY A 193 7.87 19.84 -2.10
C GLY A 193 6.44 20.02 -1.68
#